data_fcc98ba19ec0b8ec35b71b6439334f3c
#
_entry.id   fcc98ba19ec0b8ec35b71b6439334f3c
#
_cell.length_a   1.000
_cell.length_b   1.000
_cell.length_c   1.000
_cell.angle_alpha   90.00
_cell.angle_beta   90.00
_cell.angle_gamma   90.00
#
_symmetry.space_group_name_H-M   'P 1'
#
loop_
_entity.id
_entity.type
_entity.pdbx_description
1 polymer ?
#
loop_
_entity_poly.entity_id
_entity_poly.type
_entity_poly.pdbx_seq_one_letter_code
_entity_poly.pdbx_strand_id
1 'polypeptide(L)'
;MPKRRANGEGNIRKRKDGRWEGRYTVGHDPETGKAIIKNVLGKTQAEVKEKLKKAIEENVGIDYGRAKNYTVGSWLEVWMENYAKIKLRPSTFKTSQGFLKNHIKPQIGSVPLADLTSLDLQRFYKHLLDGGRVDRVEAKKKPKGLAPKTVRNIHQMIGSAYNLAMEQNLVSKNPTQGCALPKVEHKEMKTLTADQLSAFFQEARDSGVYELYYLDLATGLRRGELLGLKWADVDLDRGVLKIQRAISRQNGKVVEAPLKTKNAYRTLPLSADAISVLMQQRRKTGNSEWVFPSPAGGPMSPDSVLHMLQRVLKRAGLPRIRFHDLRHTFATMALQNGVDVKTVSSMLGHYSAGFTLDTYAHVTTDAQLKAAQTMGNILSRAV
;
A
#
# COMPACT_ATOMS: atom_id res chain seq x y z
N MET A 1 22.92 53.53 -29.52
CA MET A 1 21.84 53.19 -28.53
C MET A 1 21.92 51.73 -28.18
N PRO A 2 21.87 51.30 -26.90
CA PRO A 2 21.91 49.89 -26.60
C PRO A 2 20.62 49.23 -27.12
N LYS A 3 20.75 48.15 -27.91
CA LYS A 3 19.61 47.39 -28.42
C LYS A 3 18.69 46.94 -27.24
N ARG A 4 17.39 47.32 -27.29
CA ARG A 4 16.39 46.76 -26.41
C ARG A 4 16.38 45.23 -26.56
N ARG A 5 16.56 44.54 -25.42
CA ARG A 5 16.46 43.06 -25.39
C ARG A 5 15.01 42.67 -25.67
N ALA A 6 14.86 41.50 -26.29
CA ALA A 6 13.54 40.93 -26.57
C ALA A 6 12.76 40.66 -25.24
N ASN A 7 11.44 40.79 -25.31
CA ASN A 7 10.57 40.44 -24.19
C ASN A 7 10.78 38.96 -23.81
N GLY A 8 11.13 38.69 -22.55
CA GLY A 8 11.37 37.33 -22.06
C GLY A 8 12.85 36.99 -21.75
N GLU A 9 13.84 37.75 -22.25
CA GLU A 9 15.26 37.45 -22.01
C GLU A 9 15.78 37.77 -20.61
N GLY A 10 14.96 38.41 -19.76
CA GLY A 10 15.32 38.81 -18.41
C GLY A 10 16.34 39.96 -18.35
N ASN A 11 16.65 40.41 -17.14
CA ASN A 11 17.62 41.50 -16.90
C ASN A 11 18.72 41.02 -15.93
N ILE A 12 19.97 41.36 -16.25
CA ILE A 12 21.14 41.04 -15.41
C ILE A 12 21.74 42.33 -14.88
N ARG A 13 21.93 42.45 -13.56
CA ARG A 13 22.52 43.59 -12.90
C ARG A 13 23.51 43.18 -11.80
N LYS A 14 24.47 44.05 -11.49
CA LYS A 14 25.35 43.91 -10.34
C LYS A 14 24.66 44.51 -9.10
N ARG A 15 24.63 43.78 -8.03
CA ARG A 15 24.07 44.25 -6.75
C ARG A 15 25.11 45.05 -5.95
N LYS A 16 24.65 45.77 -4.95
CA LYS A 16 25.53 46.54 -4.05
C LYS A 16 26.46 45.64 -3.22
N ASP A 17 26.05 44.40 -2.98
CA ASP A 17 26.82 43.36 -2.27
C ASP A 17 27.87 42.66 -3.14
N GLY A 18 28.12 43.14 -4.37
CA GLY A 18 29.12 42.63 -5.31
C GLY A 18 28.66 41.43 -6.14
N ARG A 19 27.56 40.80 -5.81
CA ARG A 19 27.01 39.66 -6.58
C ARG A 19 26.25 40.14 -7.80
N TRP A 20 26.13 39.25 -8.79
CA TRP A 20 25.30 39.46 -9.97
C TRP A 20 23.91 38.84 -9.76
N GLU A 21 22.88 39.51 -10.26
CA GLU A 21 21.48 39.12 -10.18
C GLU A 21 20.87 39.12 -11.57
N GLY A 22 20.29 37.99 -11.98
CA GLY A 22 19.44 37.88 -13.16
C GLY A 22 17.96 37.86 -12.74
N ARG A 23 17.14 38.68 -13.37
CA ARG A 23 15.68 38.77 -13.10
C ARG A 23 14.92 38.42 -14.36
N TYR A 24 13.84 37.64 -14.21
CA TYR A 24 12.93 37.31 -15.29
C TYR A 24 11.50 37.25 -14.80
N THR A 25 10.55 37.59 -15.68
CA THR A 25 9.11 37.50 -15.39
C THR A 25 8.65 36.10 -15.69
N VAL A 26 7.98 35.46 -14.71
CA VAL A 26 7.44 34.09 -14.82
C VAL A 26 5.94 34.08 -15.08
N GLY A 27 5.27 35.23 -15.01
CA GLY A 27 3.84 35.38 -15.24
C GLY A 27 3.33 36.70 -14.69
N HIS A 28 2.01 36.87 -14.69
CA HIS A 28 1.33 38.03 -14.09
C HIS A 28 0.32 37.53 -13.07
N ASP A 29 0.17 38.27 -12.01
CA ASP A 29 -0.83 38.02 -10.98
C ASP A 29 -2.23 38.23 -11.59
N PRO A 30 -3.14 37.23 -11.57
CA PRO A 30 -4.41 37.32 -12.26
C PRO A 30 -5.38 38.36 -11.64
N GLU A 31 -5.20 38.73 -10.37
CA GLU A 31 -6.07 39.71 -9.69
C GLU A 31 -5.52 41.12 -9.84
N THR A 32 -4.22 41.31 -9.76
CA THR A 32 -3.58 42.64 -9.73
C THR A 32 -2.92 43.01 -11.06
N GLY A 33 -2.77 42.10 -12.02
CA GLY A 33 -2.03 42.30 -13.27
C GLY A 33 -0.53 42.52 -13.11
N LYS A 34 0.02 42.51 -11.88
CA LYS A 34 1.44 42.74 -11.63
C LYS A 34 2.31 41.58 -12.09
N ALA A 35 3.47 41.91 -12.68
CA ALA A 35 4.45 40.90 -13.08
C ALA A 35 5.01 40.13 -11.86
N ILE A 36 4.99 38.80 -11.95
CA ILE A 36 5.65 37.92 -10.96
C ILE A 36 7.09 37.73 -11.44
N ILE A 37 8.04 38.23 -10.64
CA ILE A 37 9.47 38.25 -10.99
C ILE A 37 10.20 37.22 -10.11
N LYS A 38 11.00 36.35 -10.75
CA LYS A 38 12.00 35.51 -10.08
C LYS A 38 13.41 36.00 -10.37
N ASN A 39 14.36 35.65 -9.48
CA ASN A 39 15.75 36.02 -9.65
C ASN A 39 16.69 34.83 -9.47
N VAL A 40 17.83 34.89 -10.11
CA VAL A 40 18.97 33.98 -9.94
C VAL A 40 20.20 34.80 -9.56
N LEU A 41 21.04 34.26 -8.69
CA LEU A 41 22.23 34.92 -8.17
C LEU A 41 23.49 34.14 -8.54
N GLY A 42 24.60 34.87 -8.75
CA GLY A 42 25.89 34.27 -9.01
C GLY A 42 27.04 35.24 -8.69
N LYS A 43 28.26 34.72 -8.69
CA LYS A 43 29.47 35.50 -8.43
C LYS A 43 29.92 36.25 -9.68
N THR A 44 29.65 35.73 -10.88
CA THR A 44 30.04 36.34 -12.17
C THR A 44 28.82 36.58 -13.06
N GLN A 45 28.95 37.54 -13.98
CA GLN A 45 27.91 37.82 -14.98
C GLN A 45 27.64 36.63 -15.88
N ALA A 46 28.70 35.89 -16.28
CA ALA A 46 28.59 34.71 -17.13
C ALA A 46 27.80 33.60 -16.45
N GLU A 47 28.10 33.32 -15.18
CA GLU A 47 27.39 32.35 -14.36
C GLU A 47 25.88 32.69 -14.25
N VAL A 48 25.57 33.96 -14.02
CA VAL A 48 24.17 34.40 -13.90
C VAL A 48 23.45 34.33 -15.24
N LYS A 49 24.12 34.62 -16.34
CA LYS A 49 23.56 34.51 -17.67
C LYS A 49 23.18 33.07 -18.02
N GLU A 50 24.02 32.11 -17.69
CA GLU A 50 23.77 30.69 -17.89
C GLU A 50 22.62 30.20 -16.98
N LYS A 51 22.68 30.51 -15.68
CA LYS A 51 21.61 30.21 -14.73
C LYS A 51 20.27 30.83 -15.14
N LEU A 52 20.28 32.06 -15.64
CA LEU A 52 19.08 32.77 -16.07
C LEU A 52 18.46 32.09 -17.30
N LYS A 53 19.28 31.74 -18.30
CA LYS A 53 18.83 31.01 -19.50
C LYS A 53 18.17 29.68 -19.09
N LYS A 54 18.82 28.89 -18.25
CA LYS A 54 18.31 27.62 -17.76
C LYS A 54 17.03 27.81 -16.95
N ALA A 55 16.96 28.83 -16.07
CA ALA A 55 15.77 29.11 -15.28
C ALA A 55 14.58 29.56 -16.15
N ILE A 56 14.80 30.32 -17.22
CA ILE A 56 13.76 30.69 -18.17
C ILE A 56 13.26 29.44 -18.91
N GLU A 57 14.17 28.62 -19.47
CA GLU A 57 13.82 27.38 -20.18
C GLU A 57 13.04 26.41 -19.30
N GLU A 58 13.45 26.23 -18.03
CA GLU A 58 12.77 25.35 -17.06
C GLU A 58 11.38 25.83 -16.65
N ASN A 59 11.06 27.11 -16.84
CA ASN A 59 9.82 27.72 -16.40
C ASN A 59 8.90 28.17 -17.56
N VAL A 60 9.26 27.86 -18.78
CA VAL A 60 8.40 28.12 -19.97
C VAL A 60 7.07 27.38 -19.80
N GLY A 61 5.97 28.09 -19.95
CA GLY A 61 4.62 27.54 -19.89
C GLY A 61 4.04 27.33 -18.48
N ILE A 62 4.80 27.65 -17.42
CA ILE A 62 4.28 27.55 -16.04
C ILE A 62 3.37 28.73 -15.71
N ASP A 63 2.16 28.44 -15.23
CA ASP A 63 1.20 29.43 -14.76
C ASP A 63 1.43 29.76 -13.28
N TYR A 64 2.43 30.57 -13.02
CA TYR A 64 2.76 31.01 -11.65
C TYR A 64 1.65 31.86 -11.02
N GLY A 65 0.82 32.52 -11.80
CA GLY A 65 -0.36 33.24 -11.31
C GLY A 65 -1.33 32.33 -10.61
N ARG A 66 -1.65 31.20 -11.23
CA ARG A 66 -2.50 30.16 -10.63
C ARG A 66 -1.79 29.35 -9.54
N ALA A 67 -0.51 29.04 -9.73
CA ALA A 67 0.28 28.28 -8.75
C ALA A 67 0.38 29.00 -7.40
N LYS A 68 0.46 30.33 -7.40
CA LYS A 68 0.54 31.19 -6.20
C LYS A 68 -0.67 31.05 -5.29
N ASN A 69 -1.82 30.65 -5.83
CA ASN A 69 -3.06 30.45 -5.07
C ASN A 69 -3.07 29.14 -4.29
N TYR A 70 -2.06 28.27 -4.50
CA TYR A 70 -1.99 26.97 -3.85
C TYR A 70 -0.81 26.88 -2.89
N THR A 71 -1.11 26.35 -1.70
CA THR A 71 -0.11 25.73 -0.83
C THR A 71 -0.05 24.23 -1.09
N VAL A 72 0.95 23.55 -0.57
CA VAL A 72 1.05 22.08 -0.62
C VAL A 72 -0.22 21.43 -0.04
N GLY A 73 -0.70 21.95 1.09
CA GLY A 73 -1.90 21.43 1.73
C GLY A 73 -3.17 21.62 0.91
N SER A 74 -3.40 22.82 0.39
CA SER A 74 -4.60 23.14 -0.41
C SER A 74 -4.59 22.41 -1.75
N TRP A 75 -3.44 22.30 -2.42
CA TRP A 75 -3.33 21.53 -3.65
C TRP A 75 -3.62 20.04 -3.44
N LEU A 76 -3.08 19.44 -2.37
CA LEU A 76 -3.35 18.04 -2.04
C LEU A 76 -4.82 17.80 -1.70
N GLU A 77 -5.55 18.78 -1.14
CA GLU A 77 -7.00 18.69 -0.97
C GLU A 77 -7.74 18.68 -2.31
N VAL A 78 -7.39 19.60 -3.20
CA VAL A 78 -7.94 19.65 -4.58
C VAL A 78 -7.66 18.32 -5.31
N TRP A 79 -6.42 17.83 -5.22
CA TRP A 79 -6.05 16.55 -5.81
C TRP A 79 -6.83 15.38 -5.22
N MET A 80 -7.00 15.35 -3.89
CA MET A 80 -7.76 14.29 -3.22
C MET A 80 -9.21 14.26 -3.67
N GLU A 81 -9.92 15.39 -3.64
CA GLU A 81 -11.36 15.43 -3.94
C GLU A 81 -11.66 15.24 -5.43
N ASN A 82 -10.89 15.86 -6.32
CA ASN A 82 -11.23 15.88 -7.75
C ASN A 82 -10.60 14.74 -8.56
N TYR A 83 -9.49 14.15 -8.08
CA TYR A 83 -8.74 13.15 -8.85
C TYR A 83 -8.58 11.83 -8.10
N ALA A 84 -8.09 11.87 -6.86
CA ALA A 84 -7.81 10.65 -6.11
C ALA A 84 -9.09 9.90 -5.73
N LYS A 85 -10.16 10.61 -5.40
CA LYS A 85 -11.46 10.04 -5.02
C LYS A 85 -12.08 9.18 -6.11
N ILE A 86 -11.87 9.56 -7.37
CA ILE A 86 -12.35 8.82 -8.53
C ILE A 86 -11.53 7.57 -8.79
N LYS A 87 -10.20 7.65 -8.57
CA LYS A 87 -9.24 6.58 -8.92
C LYS A 87 -8.98 5.60 -7.78
N LEU A 88 -9.01 6.08 -6.53
CA LEU A 88 -8.62 5.29 -5.38
C LEU A 88 -9.80 4.54 -4.77
N ARG A 89 -9.52 3.33 -4.27
CA ARG A 89 -10.51 2.61 -3.47
C ARG A 89 -10.81 3.36 -2.16
N PRO A 90 -12.03 3.24 -1.60
CA PRO A 90 -12.43 3.97 -0.38
C PRO A 90 -11.45 3.81 0.80
N SER A 91 -10.90 2.61 0.99
CA SER A 91 -9.91 2.35 2.07
C SER A 91 -8.58 3.06 1.82
N THR A 92 -8.10 3.09 0.57
CA THR A 92 -6.86 3.80 0.19
C THR A 92 -7.07 5.30 0.31
N PHE A 93 -8.20 5.80 -0.17
CA PHE A 93 -8.58 7.21 -0.06
C PHE A 93 -8.60 7.68 1.40
N LYS A 94 -9.26 6.92 2.29
CA LYS A 94 -9.29 7.20 3.73
C LYS A 94 -7.89 7.21 4.36
N THR A 95 -7.02 6.29 3.96
CA THR A 95 -5.63 6.26 4.43
C THR A 95 -4.88 7.51 3.97
N SER A 96 -5.05 7.91 2.71
CA SER A 96 -4.45 9.11 2.14
C SER A 96 -4.97 10.39 2.82
N GLN A 97 -6.27 10.46 3.13
CA GLN A 97 -6.82 11.55 3.96
C GLN A 97 -6.15 11.62 5.34
N GLY A 98 -5.90 10.46 5.95
CA GLY A 98 -5.16 10.38 7.21
C GLY A 98 -3.73 10.91 7.08
N PHE A 99 -3.03 10.60 6.00
CA PHE A 99 -1.69 11.13 5.73
C PHE A 99 -1.69 12.66 5.56
N LEU A 100 -2.64 13.15 4.78
CA LEU A 100 -2.78 14.61 4.56
C LEU A 100 -3.06 15.34 5.87
N LYS A 101 -4.08 14.89 6.62
CA LYS A 101 -4.52 15.54 7.85
C LYS A 101 -3.48 15.50 8.97
N ASN A 102 -2.87 14.33 9.20
CA ASN A 102 -2.09 14.07 10.40
C ASN A 102 -0.60 14.36 10.22
N HIS A 103 -0.09 14.36 8.99
CA HIS A 103 1.34 14.42 8.73
C HIS A 103 1.73 15.55 7.78
N ILE A 104 1.06 15.67 6.63
CA ILE A 104 1.47 16.62 5.58
C ILE A 104 1.07 18.05 5.97
N LYS A 105 -0.22 18.28 6.25
CA LYS A 105 -0.73 19.61 6.58
C LYS A 105 0.00 20.26 7.77
N PRO A 106 0.23 19.57 8.90
CA PRO A 106 0.88 20.19 10.05
C PRO A 106 2.34 20.60 9.82
N GLN A 107 3.06 19.94 8.91
CA GLN A 107 4.50 20.10 8.74
C GLN A 107 4.88 20.93 7.51
N ILE A 108 4.26 20.65 6.38
CA ILE A 108 4.60 21.27 5.10
C ILE A 108 3.37 21.84 4.36
N GLY A 109 2.18 21.75 4.97
CA GLY A 109 0.95 22.16 4.32
C GLY A 109 0.82 23.63 3.99
N SER A 110 1.49 24.52 4.74
CA SER A 110 1.50 25.96 4.52
C SER A 110 2.55 26.43 3.50
N VAL A 111 3.46 25.56 3.08
CA VAL A 111 4.49 25.89 2.09
C VAL A 111 3.82 26.18 0.74
N PRO A 112 4.16 27.28 0.03
CA PRO A 112 3.66 27.51 -1.32
C PRO A 112 3.99 26.35 -2.24
N LEU A 113 3.06 25.94 -3.11
CA LEU A 113 3.19 24.75 -3.94
C LEU A 113 4.46 24.76 -4.80
N ALA A 114 4.80 25.91 -5.38
CA ALA A 114 5.96 26.07 -6.26
C ALA A 114 7.30 26.17 -5.50
N ASP A 115 7.28 26.34 -4.19
CA ASP A 115 8.49 26.61 -3.39
C ASP A 115 8.97 25.39 -2.61
N LEU A 116 8.18 24.31 -2.57
CA LEU A 116 8.57 23.07 -1.89
C LEU A 116 9.76 22.43 -2.61
N THR A 117 10.83 22.20 -1.86
CA THR A 117 12.08 21.59 -2.40
C THR A 117 12.24 20.13 -1.99
N SER A 118 13.09 19.38 -2.70
CA SER A 118 13.46 18.02 -2.31
C SER A 118 14.15 17.99 -0.94
N LEU A 119 14.87 19.06 -0.57
CA LEU A 119 15.50 19.17 0.76
C LEU A 119 14.46 19.29 1.87
N ASP A 120 13.40 20.07 1.65
CA ASP A 120 12.29 20.18 2.61
C ASP A 120 11.58 18.87 2.81
N LEU A 121 11.33 18.13 1.71
CA LEU A 121 10.78 16.79 1.77
C LEU A 121 11.71 15.82 2.49
N GLN A 122 13.03 15.91 2.29
CA GLN A 122 13.98 15.05 2.97
C GLN A 122 13.98 15.29 4.49
N ARG A 123 13.89 16.55 4.92
CA ARG A 123 13.74 16.93 6.34
C ARG A 123 12.41 16.44 6.91
N PHE A 124 11.34 16.57 6.13
CA PHE A 124 10.02 16.07 6.49
C PHE A 124 10.03 14.53 6.67
N TYR A 125 10.64 13.77 5.76
CA TYR A 125 10.73 12.30 5.90
C TYR A 125 11.56 11.89 7.11
N LYS A 126 12.66 12.60 7.40
CA LYS A 126 13.42 12.38 8.62
C LYS A 126 12.56 12.60 9.86
N HIS A 127 11.84 13.72 9.93
CA HIS A 127 10.90 13.99 11.03
C HIS A 127 9.85 12.88 11.18
N LEU A 128 9.28 12.39 10.08
CA LEU A 128 8.31 11.29 10.12
C LEU A 128 8.90 10.00 10.69
N LEU A 129 10.15 9.69 10.37
CA LEU A 129 10.85 8.50 10.88
C LEU A 129 11.19 8.63 12.36
N ASP A 130 11.56 9.82 12.83
CA ASP A 130 12.02 10.05 14.20
C ASP A 130 10.86 10.23 15.18
N GLY A 131 9.81 10.98 14.80
CA GLY A 131 8.74 11.40 15.70
C GLY A 131 7.36 11.57 15.07
N GLY A 132 7.16 11.11 13.83
CA GLY A 132 5.93 11.37 13.07
C GLY A 132 4.68 10.65 13.54
N ARG A 133 4.75 9.81 14.58
CA ARG A 133 3.56 9.11 15.07
C ARG A 133 2.67 10.10 15.83
N VAL A 134 1.40 10.16 15.45
CA VAL A 134 0.38 10.86 16.23
C VAL A 134 0.11 10.04 17.49
N ASP A 135 0.39 10.65 18.64
CA ASP A 135 0.22 10.00 19.94
C ASP A 135 -1.27 9.70 20.20
N ARG A 136 -1.54 8.44 20.50
CA ARG A 136 -2.79 7.96 21.06
C ARG A 136 -2.48 7.36 22.43
N VAL A 137 -3.38 7.50 23.37
CA VAL A 137 -3.23 6.97 24.76
C VAL A 137 -2.78 5.52 24.75
N GLU A 138 -3.26 4.72 23.80
CA GLU A 138 -2.95 3.29 23.64
C GLU A 138 -1.55 3.01 23.01
N ALA A 139 -0.85 4.03 22.56
CA ALA A 139 0.39 3.87 21.80
C ALA A 139 1.68 4.17 22.60
N LYS A 140 1.59 4.38 23.91
CA LYS A 140 2.71 4.78 24.78
C LYS A 140 3.96 3.88 24.70
N LYS A 141 3.79 2.59 24.37
CA LYS A 141 4.89 1.60 24.27
C LYS A 141 5.43 1.43 22.83
N LYS A 142 4.91 2.17 21.83
CA LYS A 142 5.32 2.02 20.45
C LYS A 142 6.37 3.07 20.07
N PRO A 143 7.25 2.78 19.07
CA PRO A 143 8.19 3.77 18.57
C PRO A 143 7.51 5.08 18.17
N LYS A 144 8.13 6.22 18.45
CA LYS A 144 7.60 7.55 18.13
C LYS A 144 7.56 7.83 16.62
N GLY A 145 8.41 7.18 15.83
CA GLY A 145 8.47 7.33 14.38
C GLY A 145 7.45 6.49 13.63
N LEU A 146 7.24 6.84 12.37
CA LEU A 146 6.46 6.06 11.41
C LEU A 146 7.31 4.92 10.82
N ALA A 147 6.66 3.83 10.43
CA ALA A 147 7.33 2.77 9.72
C ALA A 147 7.84 3.24 8.33
N PRO A 148 9.02 2.77 7.87
CA PRO A 148 9.58 3.10 6.55
C PRO A 148 8.57 2.98 5.40
N LYS A 149 7.76 1.93 5.40
CA LYS A 149 6.70 1.73 4.39
C LYS A 149 5.66 2.84 4.40
N THR A 150 5.30 3.36 5.57
CA THR A 150 4.32 4.47 5.69
C THR A 150 4.90 5.75 5.10
N VAL A 151 6.17 6.06 5.37
CA VAL A 151 6.87 7.23 4.79
C VAL A 151 6.93 7.11 3.27
N ARG A 152 7.23 5.92 2.73
CA ARG A 152 7.18 5.68 1.27
C ARG A 152 5.80 5.86 0.66
N ASN A 153 4.73 5.48 1.37
CA ASN A 153 3.36 5.70 0.89
C ASN A 153 2.99 7.20 0.88
N ILE A 154 3.45 7.97 1.88
CA ILE A 154 3.28 9.42 1.91
C ILE A 154 4.05 10.07 0.76
N HIS A 155 5.31 9.68 0.53
CA HIS A 155 6.10 10.13 -0.61
C HIS A 155 5.39 9.87 -1.95
N GLN A 156 4.87 8.66 -2.15
CA GLN A 156 4.15 8.29 -3.37
C GLN A 156 2.89 9.14 -3.58
N MET A 157 2.16 9.44 -2.50
CA MET A 157 0.99 10.31 -2.54
C MET A 157 1.37 11.73 -2.99
N ILE A 158 2.39 12.33 -2.36
CA ILE A 158 2.90 13.66 -2.71
C ILE A 158 3.38 13.66 -4.17
N GLY A 159 4.16 12.64 -4.58
CA GLY A 159 4.67 12.50 -5.93
C GLY A 159 3.57 12.46 -6.98
N SER A 160 2.49 11.71 -6.72
CA SER A 160 1.34 11.63 -7.63
C SER A 160 0.61 12.97 -7.77
N ALA A 161 0.44 13.70 -6.67
CA ALA A 161 -0.19 15.02 -6.70
C ALA A 161 0.67 16.07 -7.43
N TYR A 162 2.01 16.00 -7.26
CA TYR A 162 2.93 16.88 -7.96
C TYR A 162 3.08 16.56 -9.45
N ASN A 163 3.00 15.29 -9.84
CA ASN A 163 2.93 14.94 -11.26
C ASN A 163 1.72 15.59 -11.93
N LEU A 164 0.55 15.56 -11.27
CA LEU A 164 -0.61 16.28 -11.78
C LEU A 164 -0.42 17.80 -11.78
N ALA A 165 0.23 18.38 -10.77
CA ALA A 165 0.56 19.80 -10.75
C ALA A 165 1.47 20.21 -11.92
N MET A 166 2.41 19.34 -12.31
CA MET A 166 3.22 19.53 -13.53
C MET A 166 2.37 19.46 -14.80
N GLU A 167 1.50 18.46 -14.94
CA GLU A 167 0.56 18.33 -16.07
C GLU A 167 -0.37 19.54 -16.20
N GLN A 168 -0.72 20.18 -15.06
CA GLN A 168 -1.53 21.41 -15.00
C GLN A 168 -0.69 22.70 -15.13
N ASN A 169 0.61 22.58 -15.40
CA ASN A 169 1.55 23.71 -15.49
C ASN A 169 1.61 24.61 -14.24
N LEU A 170 1.34 24.07 -13.06
CA LEU A 170 1.45 24.81 -11.80
C LEU A 170 2.88 24.79 -11.24
N VAL A 171 3.65 23.77 -11.53
CA VAL A 171 5.06 23.63 -11.11
C VAL A 171 5.89 23.03 -12.21
N SER A 172 7.18 23.40 -12.25
CA SER A 172 8.12 22.90 -13.27
C SER A 172 8.76 21.56 -12.90
N LYS A 173 8.79 21.20 -11.63
CA LYS A 173 9.48 20.01 -11.13
C LYS A 173 8.65 19.32 -10.04
N ASN A 174 8.78 18.00 -9.99
CA ASN A 174 8.26 17.23 -8.87
C ASN A 174 9.34 17.13 -7.78
N PRO A 175 9.16 17.74 -6.60
CA PRO A 175 10.18 17.76 -5.55
C PRO A 175 10.42 16.38 -4.92
N THR A 176 9.58 15.39 -5.18
CA THR A 176 9.83 14.02 -4.71
C THR A 176 10.94 13.33 -5.49
N GLN A 177 11.22 13.79 -6.72
CA GLN A 177 12.35 13.28 -7.50
C GLN A 177 13.66 13.71 -6.84
N GLY A 178 14.55 12.74 -6.61
CA GLY A 178 15.82 12.98 -5.92
C GLY A 178 15.79 12.87 -4.39
N CYS A 179 14.65 12.52 -3.78
CA CYS A 179 14.60 12.21 -2.37
C CYS A 179 15.11 10.78 -2.08
N ALA A 180 15.95 10.64 -1.04
CA ALA A 180 16.35 9.35 -0.51
C ALA A 180 15.22 8.75 0.34
N LEU A 181 14.81 7.53 0.03
CA LEU A 181 13.73 6.85 0.73
C LEU A 181 14.27 5.80 1.71
N PRO A 182 13.66 5.65 2.90
CA PRO A 182 14.09 4.66 3.86
C PRO A 182 13.94 3.25 3.30
N LYS A 183 14.91 2.38 3.60
CA LYS A 183 14.85 0.96 3.25
C LYS A 183 13.71 0.29 4.02
N VAL A 184 12.94 -0.53 3.34
CA VAL A 184 11.92 -1.37 3.96
C VAL A 184 12.53 -2.75 4.16
N GLU A 185 12.70 -3.13 5.40
CA GLU A 185 13.13 -4.48 5.74
C GLU A 185 11.98 -5.46 5.50
N HIS A 186 12.25 -6.53 4.78
CA HIS A 186 11.33 -7.65 4.66
C HIS A 186 11.40 -8.45 5.96
N LYS A 187 10.30 -8.42 6.72
CA LYS A 187 10.15 -9.30 7.88
C LYS A 187 9.77 -10.69 7.39
N GLU A 188 10.45 -11.69 7.91
CA GLU A 188 10.09 -13.08 7.67
C GLU A 188 8.62 -13.34 8.02
N MET A 189 7.97 -14.11 7.17
CA MET A 189 6.59 -14.52 7.38
C MET A 189 6.56 -15.59 8.47
N LYS A 190 5.68 -15.40 9.44
CA LYS A 190 5.45 -16.37 10.49
C LYS A 190 4.42 -17.39 10.00
N THR A 191 4.81 -18.63 9.90
CA THR A 191 3.92 -19.75 9.58
C THR A 191 3.79 -20.69 10.76
N LEU A 192 2.71 -21.44 10.84
CA LEU A 192 2.56 -22.54 11.80
C LEU A 192 3.19 -23.82 11.21
N THR A 193 3.93 -24.54 12.05
CA THR A 193 4.44 -25.88 11.71
C THR A 193 3.32 -26.92 11.81
N ALA A 194 3.55 -28.15 11.29
CA ALA A 194 2.57 -29.25 11.38
C ALA A 194 2.16 -29.55 12.82
N ASP A 195 3.13 -29.61 13.74
CA ASP A 195 2.87 -29.86 15.19
C ASP A 195 2.05 -28.71 15.80
N GLN A 196 2.37 -27.48 15.46
CA GLN A 196 1.64 -26.30 15.92
C GLN A 196 0.20 -26.28 15.39
N LEU A 197 -0.05 -26.80 14.17
CA LEU A 197 -1.40 -26.92 13.63
C LEU A 197 -2.26 -27.91 14.41
N SER A 198 -1.70 -29.00 14.92
CA SER A 198 -2.44 -29.94 15.75
C SER A 198 -2.96 -29.28 17.03
N ALA A 199 -2.09 -28.58 17.74
CA ALA A 199 -2.48 -27.83 18.96
C ALA A 199 -3.46 -26.68 18.63
N PHE A 200 -3.25 -26.00 17.50
CA PHE A 200 -4.13 -24.93 17.04
C PHE A 200 -5.54 -25.44 16.74
N PHE A 201 -5.67 -26.55 16.03
CA PHE A 201 -6.97 -27.13 15.69
C PHE A 201 -7.69 -27.72 16.90
N GLN A 202 -6.95 -28.29 17.86
CA GLN A 202 -7.57 -28.76 19.09
C GLN A 202 -8.23 -27.60 19.84
N GLU A 203 -7.49 -26.51 20.11
CA GLU A 203 -8.04 -25.34 20.77
C GLU A 203 -9.15 -24.66 19.94
N ALA A 204 -9.05 -24.66 18.62
CA ALA A 204 -10.09 -24.14 17.74
C ALA A 204 -11.41 -24.93 17.85
N ARG A 205 -11.35 -26.27 18.04
CA ARG A 205 -12.53 -27.11 18.35
C ARG A 205 -13.12 -26.75 19.72
N ASP A 206 -12.28 -26.66 20.74
CA ASP A 206 -12.70 -26.35 22.12
C ASP A 206 -13.30 -24.93 22.21
N SER A 207 -12.82 -24.01 21.35
CA SER A 207 -13.36 -22.65 21.19
C SER A 207 -14.56 -22.52 20.25
N GLY A 208 -14.99 -23.60 19.57
CA GLY A 208 -16.14 -23.62 18.65
C GLY A 208 -15.93 -22.90 17.34
N VAL A 209 -14.67 -22.73 16.89
CA VAL A 209 -14.28 -21.95 15.70
C VAL A 209 -13.41 -22.77 14.72
N TYR A 210 -13.43 -24.08 14.89
CA TYR A 210 -12.63 -25.01 14.08
C TYR A 210 -12.91 -24.91 12.60
N GLU A 211 -14.18 -24.91 12.20
CA GLU A 211 -14.58 -24.94 10.78
C GLU A 211 -14.10 -23.70 10.03
N LEU A 212 -14.09 -22.55 10.68
CA LEU A 212 -13.61 -21.31 10.10
C LEU A 212 -12.11 -21.38 9.79
N TYR A 213 -11.30 -21.80 10.77
CA TYR A 213 -9.85 -21.86 10.57
C TYR A 213 -9.41 -23.04 9.72
N TYR A 214 -10.14 -24.15 9.78
CA TYR A 214 -9.87 -25.29 8.88
C TYR A 214 -10.07 -24.88 7.44
N LEU A 215 -11.20 -24.24 7.10
CA LEU A 215 -11.45 -23.79 5.73
C LEU A 215 -10.42 -22.76 5.26
N ASP A 216 -10.01 -21.82 6.13
CA ASP A 216 -8.98 -20.83 5.80
C ASP A 216 -7.65 -21.50 5.46
N LEU A 217 -7.22 -22.47 6.29
CA LEU A 217 -5.99 -23.23 6.10
C LEU A 217 -6.07 -24.25 4.95
N ALA A 218 -7.25 -24.73 4.60
CA ALA A 218 -7.44 -25.65 3.47
C ALA A 218 -7.48 -24.94 2.12
N THR A 219 -7.86 -23.65 2.09
CA THR A 219 -8.11 -22.89 0.86
C THR A 219 -7.19 -21.68 0.66
N GLY A 220 -6.52 -21.23 1.71
CA GLY A 220 -5.68 -20.02 1.69
C GLY A 220 -6.42 -18.74 1.34
N LEU A 221 -7.69 -18.60 1.71
CA LEU A 221 -8.51 -17.43 1.44
C LEU A 221 -7.98 -16.20 2.12
N ARG A 222 -8.26 -15.01 1.56
CA ARG A 222 -8.07 -13.78 2.30
C ARG A 222 -9.17 -13.66 3.35
N ARG A 223 -8.85 -13.12 4.53
CA ARG A 223 -9.83 -12.93 5.63
C ARG A 223 -11.20 -12.40 5.14
N GLY A 224 -11.19 -11.36 4.32
CA GLY A 224 -12.43 -10.78 3.81
C GLY A 224 -13.18 -11.72 2.86
N GLU A 225 -12.49 -12.51 2.06
CA GLU A 225 -13.07 -13.53 1.17
C GLU A 225 -13.74 -14.63 2.00
N LEU A 226 -13.03 -15.17 3.00
CA LEU A 226 -13.56 -16.19 3.93
C LEU A 226 -14.85 -15.73 4.61
N LEU A 227 -14.86 -14.50 5.15
CA LEU A 227 -16.03 -13.93 5.82
C LEU A 227 -17.15 -13.53 4.87
N GLY A 228 -16.85 -13.40 3.57
CA GLY A 228 -17.80 -13.10 2.51
C GLY A 228 -18.47 -14.33 1.89
N LEU A 229 -18.16 -15.54 2.37
CA LEU A 229 -18.75 -16.76 1.83
C LEU A 229 -20.22 -16.88 2.19
N LYS A 230 -21.05 -17.11 1.19
CA LYS A 230 -22.46 -17.47 1.34
C LYS A 230 -22.66 -18.93 0.94
N TRP A 231 -23.68 -19.56 1.48
CA TRP A 231 -23.99 -20.94 1.12
C TRP A 231 -24.33 -21.12 -0.37
N ALA A 232 -24.82 -20.08 -1.04
CA ALA A 232 -25.02 -20.07 -2.48
C ALA A 232 -23.73 -20.15 -3.30
N ASP A 233 -22.58 -19.87 -2.69
CA ASP A 233 -21.26 -19.99 -3.34
C ASP A 233 -20.62 -21.37 -3.15
N VAL A 234 -21.24 -22.25 -2.35
CA VAL A 234 -20.72 -23.58 -1.98
C VAL A 234 -21.56 -24.66 -2.66
N ASP A 235 -20.94 -25.41 -3.53
CA ASP A 235 -21.53 -26.61 -4.14
C ASP A 235 -20.89 -27.83 -3.48
N LEU A 236 -21.57 -28.38 -2.48
CA LEU A 236 -21.08 -29.53 -1.72
C LEU A 236 -21.08 -30.83 -2.53
N ASP A 237 -21.99 -30.95 -3.50
CA ASP A 237 -22.11 -32.17 -4.35
C ASP A 237 -20.96 -32.23 -5.35
N ARG A 238 -20.60 -31.09 -5.96
CA ARG A 238 -19.46 -30.98 -6.87
C ARG A 238 -18.14 -30.73 -6.16
N GLY A 239 -18.16 -30.47 -4.86
CA GLY A 239 -16.96 -30.15 -4.08
C GLY A 239 -16.26 -28.89 -4.55
N VAL A 240 -17.01 -27.80 -4.81
CA VAL A 240 -16.42 -26.53 -5.29
C VAL A 240 -16.91 -25.33 -4.48
N LEU A 241 -16.03 -24.36 -4.35
CA LEU A 241 -16.24 -23.09 -3.64
C LEU A 241 -15.98 -21.91 -4.58
N LYS A 242 -16.96 -21.04 -4.80
CA LYS A 242 -16.85 -19.84 -5.62
C LYS A 242 -16.53 -18.61 -4.75
N ILE A 243 -15.48 -17.88 -5.08
CA ILE A 243 -15.11 -16.65 -4.38
C ILE A 243 -15.63 -15.46 -5.16
N GLN A 244 -16.67 -14.79 -4.61
CA GLN A 244 -17.45 -13.77 -5.32
C GLN A 244 -17.35 -12.37 -4.67
N ARG A 245 -17.10 -12.32 -3.37
CA ARG A 245 -17.13 -11.07 -2.58
C ARG A 245 -16.16 -11.12 -1.41
N ALA A 246 -16.01 -9.97 -0.76
CA ALA A 246 -15.24 -9.88 0.48
C ALA A 246 -15.95 -8.99 1.50
N ILE A 247 -15.83 -9.31 2.77
CA ILE A 247 -16.28 -8.46 3.87
C ILE A 247 -15.14 -7.53 4.29
N SER A 248 -15.46 -6.26 4.41
CA SER A 248 -14.56 -5.22 4.90
C SER A 248 -15.23 -4.33 5.93
N ARG A 249 -14.43 -3.54 6.67
CA ARG A 249 -14.95 -2.52 7.57
C ARG A 249 -14.73 -1.15 6.95
N GLN A 250 -15.82 -0.42 6.70
CA GLN A 250 -15.81 0.93 6.16
C GLN A 250 -16.60 1.85 7.08
N ASN A 251 -16.00 2.95 7.50
CA ASN A 251 -16.63 3.92 8.41
C ASN A 251 -17.27 3.31 9.67
N GLY A 252 -16.60 2.31 10.25
CA GLY A 252 -17.07 1.61 11.43
C GLY A 252 -18.09 0.49 11.17
N LYS A 253 -18.69 0.42 9.97
CA LYS A 253 -19.68 -0.59 9.58
C LYS A 253 -19.03 -1.75 8.85
N VAL A 254 -19.57 -2.96 9.04
CA VAL A 254 -19.22 -4.14 8.27
C VAL A 254 -19.98 -4.06 6.95
N VAL A 255 -19.28 -4.15 5.84
CA VAL A 255 -19.87 -4.02 4.50
C VAL A 255 -19.36 -5.11 3.57
N GLU A 256 -20.23 -5.57 2.69
CA GLU A 256 -19.88 -6.40 1.55
C GLU A 256 -19.20 -5.52 0.49
N ALA A 257 -18.12 -5.99 -0.07
CA ALA A 257 -17.33 -5.28 -1.08
C ALA A 257 -16.96 -6.20 -2.24
N PRO A 258 -16.84 -5.68 -3.47
CA PRO A 258 -16.32 -6.44 -4.59
C PRO A 258 -14.88 -6.86 -4.35
N LEU A 259 -14.45 -7.92 -5.00
CA LEU A 259 -13.08 -8.40 -4.90
C LEU A 259 -12.08 -7.40 -5.50
N LYS A 260 -10.85 -7.46 -5.00
CA LYS A 260 -9.82 -6.45 -5.30
C LYS A 260 -9.34 -6.48 -6.75
N THR A 261 -9.29 -7.66 -7.36
CA THR A 261 -8.76 -7.87 -8.72
C THR A 261 -9.62 -8.91 -9.46
N LYS A 262 -9.53 -8.95 -10.78
CA LYS A 262 -10.20 -9.98 -11.59
C LYS A 262 -9.78 -11.39 -11.16
N ASN A 263 -8.50 -11.62 -10.88
CA ASN A 263 -7.97 -12.92 -10.45
C ASN A 263 -8.43 -13.34 -9.04
N ALA A 264 -9.04 -12.44 -8.27
CA ALA A 264 -9.61 -12.81 -6.99
C ALA A 264 -10.95 -13.56 -7.14
N TYR A 265 -11.67 -13.34 -8.26
CA TYR A 265 -12.83 -14.14 -8.65
C TYR A 265 -12.32 -15.50 -9.16
N ARG A 266 -12.56 -16.54 -8.41
CA ARG A 266 -12.07 -17.88 -8.71
C ARG A 266 -12.94 -18.94 -8.09
N THR A 267 -12.86 -20.16 -8.63
CA THR A 267 -13.48 -21.37 -8.09
C THR A 267 -12.36 -22.24 -7.52
N LEU A 268 -12.54 -22.73 -6.31
CA LEU A 268 -11.60 -23.61 -5.63
C LEU A 268 -12.22 -24.99 -5.47
N PRO A 269 -11.49 -26.08 -5.79
CA PRO A 269 -11.91 -27.42 -5.41
C PRO A 269 -11.79 -27.60 -3.89
N LEU A 270 -12.67 -28.41 -3.33
CA LEU A 270 -12.70 -28.77 -1.92
C LEU A 270 -12.31 -30.25 -1.78
N SER A 271 -11.49 -30.57 -0.80
CA SER A 271 -11.23 -31.94 -0.39
C SER A 271 -12.44 -32.56 0.30
N ALA A 272 -12.51 -33.87 0.39
CA ALA A 272 -13.57 -34.59 1.11
C ALA A 272 -13.68 -34.10 2.59
N ASP A 273 -12.54 -33.87 3.25
CA ASP A 273 -12.50 -33.36 4.61
C ASP A 273 -13.07 -31.94 4.70
N ALA A 274 -12.73 -31.05 3.73
CA ALA A 274 -13.27 -29.69 3.69
C ALA A 274 -14.80 -29.70 3.48
N ILE A 275 -15.30 -30.63 2.65
CA ILE A 275 -16.74 -30.83 2.46
C ILE A 275 -17.38 -31.28 3.78
N SER A 276 -16.80 -32.27 4.47
CA SER A 276 -17.28 -32.74 5.77
C SER A 276 -17.35 -31.63 6.81
N VAL A 277 -16.31 -30.79 6.88
CA VAL A 277 -16.25 -29.62 7.76
C VAL A 277 -17.33 -28.59 7.40
N LEU A 278 -17.55 -28.34 6.13
CA LEU A 278 -18.62 -27.43 5.68
C LEU A 278 -20.02 -27.98 5.96
N MET A 279 -20.22 -29.31 5.84
CA MET A 279 -21.48 -29.94 6.25
C MET A 279 -21.76 -29.76 7.75
N GLN A 280 -20.75 -29.91 8.59
CA GLN A 280 -20.87 -29.64 10.04
C GLN A 280 -21.21 -28.17 10.28
N GLN A 281 -20.55 -27.25 9.60
CA GLN A 281 -20.80 -25.81 9.66
C GLN A 281 -22.24 -25.47 9.21
N ARG A 282 -22.74 -26.13 8.15
CA ARG A 282 -24.11 -25.93 7.67
C ARG A 282 -25.16 -26.29 8.73
N ARG A 283 -24.94 -27.40 9.45
CA ARG A 283 -25.80 -27.81 10.55
C ARG A 283 -25.82 -26.80 11.70
N LYS A 284 -24.64 -26.17 11.99
CA LYS A 284 -24.53 -25.14 13.04
C LYS A 284 -25.20 -23.81 12.65
N THR A 285 -25.16 -23.43 11.37
CA THR A 285 -25.65 -22.12 10.91
C THR A 285 -27.12 -22.12 10.49
N GLY A 286 -27.74 -23.31 10.33
CA GLY A 286 -29.17 -23.42 9.99
C GLY A 286 -29.54 -22.65 8.73
N ASN A 287 -30.49 -21.74 8.85
CA ASN A 287 -31.01 -20.94 7.72
C ASN A 287 -30.20 -19.67 7.39
N SER A 288 -29.02 -19.50 7.99
CA SER A 288 -28.17 -18.34 7.63
C SER A 288 -27.77 -18.41 6.16
N GLU A 289 -27.76 -17.26 5.47
CA GLU A 289 -27.16 -17.17 4.12
C GLU A 289 -25.63 -17.25 4.18
N TRP A 290 -25.00 -16.86 5.29
CA TRP A 290 -23.56 -16.81 5.49
C TRP A 290 -23.00 -18.13 6.00
N VAL A 291 -21.85 -18.53 5.47
CA VAL A 291 -21.12 -19.71 5.96
C VAL A 291 -20.60 -19.45 7.36
N PHE A 292 -20.14 -18.22 7.64
CA PHE A 292 -19.67 -17.80 8.96
C PHE A 292 -20.46 -16.55 9.42
N PRO A 293 -21.67 -16.71 9.94
CA PRO A 293 -22.51 -15.61 10.40
C PRO A 293 -21.97 -15.00 11.71
N SER A 294 -22.29 -13.74 11.94
CA SER A 294 -22.18 -13.12 13.25
C SER A 294 -23.35 -13.60 14.14
N PRO A 295 -23.27 -13.43 15.46
CA PRO A 295 -24.40 -13.74 16.37
C PRO A 295 -25.70 -12.97 16.04
N ALA A 296 -25.58 -11.84 15.32
CA ALA A 296 -26.74 -11.05 14.86
C ALA A 296 -27.27 -11.50 13.49
N GLY A 297 -26.80 -12.62 12.93
CA GLY A 297 -27.26 -13.19 11.65
C GLY A 297 -26.63 -12.60 10.39
N GLY A 298 -25.95 -11.44 10.49
CA GLY A 298 -25.21 -10.85 9.36
C GLY A 298 -23.79 -11.42 9.19
N PRO A 299 -22.97 -10.84 8.29
CA PRO A 299 -21.60 -11.29 8.13
C PRO A 299 -20.74 -11.01 9.37
N MET A 300 -19.82 -11.90 9.68
CA MET A 300 -18.91 -11.75 10.83
C MET A 300 -17.95 -10.56 10.60
N SER A 301 -17.72 -9.79 11.68
CA SER A 301 -16.79 -8.66 11.63
C SER A 301 -15.34 -9.13 11.44
N PRO A 302 -14.56 -8.53 10.52
CA PRO A 302 -13.15 -8.81 10.39
C PRO A 302 -12.33 -8.63 11.68
N ASP A 303 -12.74 -7.73 12.58
CA ASP A 303 -12.04 -7.50 13.84
C ASP A 303 -12.33 -8.61 14.86
N SER A 304 -13.59 -9.12 14.90
CA SER A 304 -13.95 -10.25 15.76
C SER A 304 -13.09 -11.48 15.48
N VAL A 305 -12.89 -11.80 14.20
CA VAL A 305 -12.07 -12.95 13.78
C VAL A 305 -10.61 -12.78 14.19
N LEU A 306 -10.08 -11.55 14.15
CA LEU A 306 -8.72 -11.28 14.65
C LEU A 306 -8.61 -11.54 16.15
N HIS A 307 -9.60 -11.09 16.93
CA HIS A 307 -9.62 -11.32 18.38
C HIS A 307 -9.79 -12.81 18.72
N MET A 308 -10.62 -13.52 17.95
CA MET A 308 -10.78 -14.96 18.09
C MET A 308 -9.48 -15.71 17.83
N LEU A 309 -8.78 -15.38 16.72
CA LEU A 309 -7.47 -15.97 16.41
C LEU A 309 -6.47 -15.77 17.56
N GLN A 310 -6.36 -14.53 18.07
CA GLN A 310 -5.40 -14.25 19.15
C GLN A 310 -5.73 -15.01 20.44
N ARG A 311 -7.03 -15.27 20.73
CA ARG A 311 -7.44 -16.09 21.88
C ARG A 311 -7.08 -17.56 21.70
N VAL A 312 -7.36 -18.13 20.53
CA VAL A 312 -6.98 -19.52 20.19
C VAL A 312 -5.47 -19.70 20.30
N LEU A 313 -4.68 -18.85 19.66
CA LEU A 313 -3.21 -18.92 19.72
C LEU A 313 -2.68 -18.83 21.16
N LYS A 314 -3.24 -17.92 21.96
CA LYS A 314 -2.83 -17.76 23.38
C LYS A 314 -3.15 -18.99 24.22
N ARG A 315 -4.35 -19.59 24.05
CA ARG A 315 -4.77 -20.78 24.80
C ARG A 315 -4.01 -22.04 24.39
N ALA A 316 -3.71 -22.15 23.07
CA ALA A 316 -2.88 -23.23 22.54
C ALA A 316 -1.38 -23.07 22.87
N GLY A 317 -0.95 -22.01 23.57
CA GLY A 317 0.47 -21.76 23.85
C GLY A 317 1.30 -21.42 22.62
N LEU A 318 0.67 -20.99 21.52
CA LEU A 318 1.31 -20.76 20.23
C LEU A 318 1.78 -19.30 20.05
N PRO A 319 2.80 -19.08 19.21
CA PRO A 319 3.28 -17.74 18.93
C PRO A 319 2.19 -16.88 18.27
N ARG A 320 2.22 -15.58 18.58
CA ARG A 320 1.30 -14.63 17.97
C ARG A 320 1.61 -14.45 16.48
N ILE A 321 0.65 -14.79 15.64
CA ILE A 321 0.66 -14.55 14.19
C ILE A 321 -0.50 -13.64 13.78
N ARG A 322 -0.42 -13.07 12.58
CA ARG A 322 -1.51 -12.30 11.96
C ARG A 322 -2.49 -13.26 11.29
N PHE A 323 -3.73 -12.84 11.07
CA PHE A 323 -4.69 -13.65 10.31
C PHE A 323 -4.17 -14.00 8.90
N HIS A 324 -3.51 -13.06 8.23
CA HIS A 324 -2.94 -13.31 6.91
C HIS A 324 -1.81 -14.35 6.90
N ASP A 325 -1.19 -14.59 8.05
CA ASP A 325 -0.13 -15.59 8.19
C ASP A 325 -0.69 -17.05 8.11
N LEU A 326 -1.99 -17.27 8.35
CA LEU A 326 -2.65 -18.55 8.07
C LEU A 326 -2.63 -18.87 6.57
N ARG A 327 -2.91 -17.88 5.73
CA ARG A 327 -2.77 -18.03 4.27
C ARG A 327 -1.32 -18.26 3.84
N HIS A 328 -0.35 -17.65 4.55
CA HIS A 328 1.07 -17.96 4.32
C HIS A 328 1.40 -19.40 4.74
N THR A 329 0.82 -19.87 5.84
CA THR A 329 0.94 -21.27 6.28
C THR A 329 0.42 -22.23 5.21
N PHE A 330 -0.79 -22.02 4.66
CA PHE A 330 -1.32 -22.78 3.55
C PHE A 330 -0.35 -22.84 2.36
N ALA A 331 0.13 -21.67 1.90
CA ALA A 331 1.00 -21.60 0.73
C ALA A 331 2.34 -22.29 0.95
N THR A 332 2.96 -22.09 2.12
CA THR A 332 4.22 -22.73 2.50
C THR A 332 4.07 -24.24 2.54
N MET A 333 3.03 -24.73 3.21
CA MET A 333 2.78 -26.17 3.30
C MET A 333 2.47 -26.80 1.94
N ALA A 334 1.66 -26.16 1.10
CA ALA A 334 1.37 -26.64 -0.24
C ALA A 334 2.65 -26.79 -1.08
N LEU A 335 3.51 -25.75 -1.08
CA LEU A 335 4.78 -25.78 -1.82
C LEU A 335 5.75 -26.82 -1.26
N GLN A 336 5.88 -26.96 0.06
CA GLN A 336 6.73 -27.95 0.71
C GLN A 336 6.31 -29.40 0.39
N ASN A 337 5.00 -29.61 0.16
CA ASN A 337 4.45 -30.89 -0.23
C ASN A 337 4.34 -31.10 -1.77
N GLY A 338 5.03 -30.26 -2.55
CA GLY A 338 5.20 -30.48 -3.98
C GLY A 338 4.09 -29.93 -4.87
N VAL A 339 3.14 -29.16 -4.32
CA VAL A 339 2.15 -28.48 -5.17
C VAL A 339 2.89 -27.38 -5.96
N ASP A 340 2.69 -27.37 -7.28
CA ASP A 340 3.38 -26.41 -8.13
C ASP A 340 2.97 -24.94 -7.85
N VAL A 341 3.92 -24.02 -8.08
CA VAL A 341 3.76 -22.61 -7.76
C VAL A 341 2.60 -21.95 -8.51
N LYS A 342 2.33 -22.37 -9.75
CA LYS A 342 1.26 -21.81 -10.57
C LYS A 342 -0.11 -22.19 -10.00
N THR A 343 -0.27 -23.44 -9.56
CA THR A 343 -1.47 -23.93 -8.87
C THR A 343 -1.69 -23.18 -7.55
N VAL A 344 -0.65 -23.09 -6.69
CA VAL A 344 -0.75 -22.32 -5.44
C VAL A 344 -1.10 -20.85 -5.72
N SER A 345 -0.46 -20.21 -6.70
CA SER A 345 -0.74 -18.84 -7.11
C SER A 345 -2.19 -18.66 -7.55
N SER A 346 -2.72 -19.61 -8.33
CA SER A 346 -4.11 -19.64 -8.79
C SER A 346 -5.09 -19.76 -7.62
N MET A 347 -4.87 -20.74 -6.74
CA MET A 347 -5.69 -20.94 -5.53
C MET A 347 -5.73 -19.70 -4.66
N LEU A 348 -4.58 -19.05 -4.49
CA LEU A 348 -4.49 -17.82 -3.73
C LEU A 348 -5.10 -16.60 -4.45
N GLY A 349 -5.30 -16.63 -5.76
CA GLY A 349 -5.74 -15.48 -6.56
C GLY A 349 -4.69 -14.37 -6.53
N HIS A 350 -3.41 -14.71 -6.74
CA HIS A 350 -2.34 -13.74 -6.92
C HIS A 350 -2.38 -13.17 -8.34
N TYR A 351 -1.86 -11.95 -8.50
CA TYR A 351 -1.78 -11.31 -9.81
C TYR A 351 -0.85 -12.06 -10.78
N SER A 352 0.25 -12.61 -10.26
CA SER A 352 1.21 -13.40 -11.05
C SER A 352 1.85 -14.49 -10.19
N ALA A 353 2.31 -15.55 -10.85
CA ALA A 353 3.10 -16.61 -10.21
C ALA A 353 4.46 -16.07 -9.70
N GLY A 354 5.04 -15.06 -10.37
CA GLY A 354 6.25 -14.38 -9.92
C GLY A 354 6.11 -13.80 -8.52
N PHE A 355 4.97 -13.19 -8.18
CA PHE A 355 4.71 -12.72 -6.82
C PHE A 355 4.72 -13.86 -5.79
N THR A 356 4.22 -15.04 -6.15
CA THR A 356 4.27 -16.22 -5.27
C THR A 356 5.70 -16.72 -5.11
N LEU A 357 6.47 -16.78 -6.21
CA LEU A 357 7.89 -17.14 -6.17
C LEU A 357 8.69 -16.19 -5.28
N ASP A 358 8.58 -14.88 -5.49
CA ASP A 358 9.30 -13.88 -4.69
C ASP A 358 8.93 -13.96 -3.21
N THR A 359 7.64 -14.24 -2.93
CA THR A 359 7.12 -14.29 -1.55
C THR A 359 7.59 -15.55 -0.81
N TYR A 360 7.71 -16.68 -1.51
CA TYR A 360 8.02 -17.99 -0.93
C TYR A 360 9.34 -18.57 -1.46
N ALA A 361 10.28 -17.72 -1.87
CA ALA A 361 11.59 -18.14 -2.42
C ALA A 361 12.37 -19.09 -1.51
N HIS A 362 12.28 -18.91 -0.19
CA HIS A 362 12.92 -19.78 0.80
C HIS A 362 12.41 -21.23 0.76
N VAL A 363 11.14 -21.43 0.42
CA VAL A 363 10.55 -22.77 0.29
C VAL A 363 11.02 -23.46 -0.99
N THR A 364 11.26 -22.69 -2.07
CA THR A 364 11.72 -23.23 -3.35
C THR A 364 13.18 -23.72 -3.26
N THR A 365 13.99 -23.20 -2.35
CA THR A 365 15.36 -23.68 -2.12
C THR A 365 15.38 -25.12 -1.59
N ASP A 366 14.48 -25.46 -0.65
CA ASP A 366 14.32 -26.84 -0.16
C ASP A 366 13.84 -27.79 -1.27
N ALA A 367 12.97 -27.30 -2.16
CA ALA A 367 12.51 -28.05 -3.32
C ALA A 367 13.67 -28.31 -4.32
N GLN A 368 14.58 -27.37 -4.50
CA GLN A 368 15.78 -27.55 -5.33
C GLN A 368 16.71 -28.63 -4.77
N LEU A 369 16.91 -28.65 -3.46
CA LEU A 369 17.70 -29.71 -2.81
C LEU A 369 17.07 -31.10 -3.00
N LYS A 370 15.75 -31.21 -2.81
CA LYS A 370 15.02 -32.46 -3.07
C LYS A 370 15.11 -32.88 -4.54
N ALA A 371 15.00 -31.94 -5.48
CA ALA A 371 15.16 -32.20 -6.90
C ALA A 371 16.56 -32.71 -7.25
N ALA A 372 17.60 -32.09 -6.68
CA ALA A 372 18.98 -32.53 -6.86
C ALA A 372 19.20 -33.96 -6.35
N GLN A 373 18.68 -34.29 -5.15
CA GLN A 373 18.71 -35.67 -4.62
C GLN A 373 17.94 -36.67 -5.51
N THR A 374 16.76 -36.29 -5.98
CA THR A 374 15.96 -37.14 -6.89
C THR A 374 16.70 -37.42 -8.18
N MET A 375 17.32 -36.40 -8.79
CA MET A 375 18.15 -36.56 -9.98
C MET A 375 19.38 -37.45 -9.72
N GLY A 376 20.05 -37.24 -8.59
CA GLY A 376 21.16 -38.10 -8.15
C GLY A 376 20.74 -39.58 -8.05
N ASN A 377 19.60 -39.86 -7.42
CA ASN A 377 19.05 -41.19 -7.29
C ASN A 377 18.65 -41.84 -8.66
N ILE A 378 18.11 -41.03 -9.57
CA ILE A 378 17.76 -41.51 -10.93
C ILE A 378 19.05 -41.90 -11.68
N LEU A 379 20.04 -41.02 -11.68
CA LEU A 379 21.30 -41.22 -12.37
C LEU A 379 22.08 -42.41 -11.80
N SER A 380 22.10 -42.57 -10.47
CA SER A 380 22.76 -43.71 -9.81
C SER A 380 22.12 -45.06 -10.12
N ARG A 381 20.86 -45.12 -10.57
CA ARG A 381 20.18 -46.34 -10.99
C ARG A 381 20.38 -46.63 -12.48
N ALA A 382 20.87 -45.65 -13.24
CA ALA A 382 21.10 -45.76 -14.68
C ALA A 382 22.57 -46.19 -15.02
N VAL A 383 23.43 -46.21 -14.02
CA VAL A 383 24.81 -46.70 -14.07
C VAL A 383 24.91 -48.05 -13.39
#